data_d819a20dc2dca5bde7629298557724c5
#
_entry.id   d819a20dc2dca5bde7629298557724c5
#
_cell.length_a   1.000
_cell.length_b   1.000
_cell.length_c   1.000
_cell.angle_alpha   90.00
_cell.angle_beta   90.00
_cell.angle_gamma   90.00
#
_symmetry.space_group_name_H-M   'P 1'
#
loop_
_entity.id
_entity.type
_entity.pdbx_description
1 polymer ?
#
loop_
_entity_poly.entity_id
_entity_poly.type
_entity_poly.pdbx_seq_one_letter_code
_entity_poly.pdbx_strand_id
1 'polypeptide(L)'
;MNTQELWFPIIERWLAQTFLGNQRIYLAIDRTNWKRKIILMISVIYKKIAIPIYFTLLAKLGSSNLTEQTKALSKIIPLFKNYKIVVLGDREFCSVSLAKWLDEQGVEFCLRLKKNDFIELKDHLWCEIKDLGLKPGTSFFVSDATVTKTKQVKGFNVACKWKKNYRQHKAKEGWFI
;
A
#
# COMPACT_ATOMS: atom_id res chain seq x y z
N MET A 1 -27.83 13.16 -9.42
CA MET A 1 -27.71 12.11 -8.39
C MET A 1 -26.26 11.66 -8.35
N ASN A 2 -25.60 11.80 -7.21
CA ASN A 2 -24.18 11.46 -7.06
C ASN A 2 -24.07 9.93 -6.86
N THR A 3 -23.30 9.26 -7.70
CA THR A 3 -23.07 7.80 -7.61
C THR A 3 -22.64 7.35 -6.19
N GLN A 4 -21.91 8.20 -5.46
CA GLN A 4 -21.47 7.91 -4.11
C GLN A 4 -22.64 7.87 -3.11
N GLU A 5 -23.65 8.71 -3.26
CA GLU A 5 -24.86 8.73 -2.40
C GLU A 5 -25.67 7.42 -2.47
N LEU A 6 -25.61 6.74 -3.59
CA LEU A 6 -26.24 5.42 -3.75
C LEU A 6 -25.32 4.27 -3.33
N TRP A 7 -24.05 4.37 -3.70
CA TRP A 7 -23.12 3.25 -3.59
C TRP A 7 -22.56 3.08 -2.16
N PHE A 8 -22.24 4.16 -1.47
CA PHE A 8 -21.65 4.09 -0.14
C PHE A 8 -22.57 3.45 0.90
N PRO A 9 -23.88 3.72 0.98
CA PRO A 9 -24.78 3.01 1.88
C PRO A 9 -24.83 1.51 1.64
N ILE A 10 -24.70 1.07 0.38
CA ILE A 10 -24.65 -0.35 0.02
C ILE A 10 -23.36 -0.97 0.57
N ILE A 11 -22.22 -0.30 0.40
CA ILE A 11 -20.93 -0.75 0.94
C ILE A 11 -20.98 -0.82 2.47
N GLU A 12 -21.48 0.21 3.16
CA GLU A 12 -21.60 0.22 4.62
C GLU A 12 -22.47 -0.95 5.13
N ARG A 13 -23.61 -1.20 4.48
CA ARG A 13 -24.46 -2.33 4.82
C ARG A 13 -23.75 -3.67 4.59
N TRP A 14 -23.06 -3.82 3.46
CA TRP A 14 -22.27 -5.02 3.17
C TRP A 14 -21.16 -5.23 4.19
N LEU A 15 -20.42 -4.17 4.56
CA LEU A 15 -19.38 -4.23 5.60
C LEU A 15 -19.97 -4.71 6.94
N ALA A 16 -21.08 -4.13 7.38
CA ALA A 16 -21.74 -4.48 8.63
C ALA A 16 -22.25 -5.94 8.65
N GLN A 17 -22.64 -6.49 7.52
CA GLN A 17 -23.06 -7.88 7.39
C GLN A 17 -21.91 -8.88 7.27
N THR A 18 -20.76 -8.40 6.79
CA THR A 18 -19.63 -9.27 6.42
C THR A 18 -18.54 -9.31 7.48
N PHE A 19 -18.32 -8.20 8.19
CA PHE A 19 -17.23 -8.06 9.15
C PHE A 19 -17.77 -7.74 10.54
N LEU A 20 -17.18 -8.36 11.54
CA LEU A 20 -17.46 -8.03 12.94
C LEU A 20 -16.78 -6.70 13.31
N GLY A 21 -17.37 -5.95 14.24
CA GLY A 21 -16.76 -4.73 14.77
C GLY A 21 -15.34 -4.97 15.31
N ASN A 22 -14.46 -3.98 15.19
CA ASN A 22 -13.03 -4.07 15.52
C ASN A 22 -12.20 -5.05 14.67
N GLN A 23 -12.77 -5.70 13.68
CA GLN A 23 -12.03 -6.54 12.77
C GLN A 23 -11.10 -5.69 11.87
N ARG A 24 -9.90 -6.22 11.59
CA ARG A 24 -8.96 -5.58 10.66
C ARG A 24 -9.38 -5.87 9.23
N ILE A 25 -9.60 -4.80 8.44
CA ILE A 25 -10.00 -4.87 7.04
C ILE A 25 -8.84 -4.36 6.18
N TYR A 26 -8.49 -5.10 5.14
CA TYR A 26 -7.43 -4.74 4.21
C TYR A 26 -8.02 -4.05 2.98
N LEU A 27 -7.50 -2.87 2.67
CA LEU A 27 -7.84 -2.08 1.49
C LEU A 27 -6.67 -2.10 0.52
N ALA A 28 -6.86 -2.58 -0.69
CA ALA A 28 -5.86 -2.44 -1.74
C ALA A 28 -6.11 -1.16 -2.52
N ILE A 29 -5.08 -0.33 -2.66
CA ILE A 29 -5.06 0.76 -3.64
C ILE A 29 -4.27 0.30 -4.86
N ASP A 30 -4.87 0.40 -6.02
CA ASP A 30 -4.29 -0.07 -7.27
C ASP A 30 -4.64 0.85 -8.43
N ARG A 31 -3.89 0.76 -9.50
CA ARG A 31 -4.10 1.51 -10.72
C ARG A 31 -4.17 0.57 -11.92
N THR A 32 -5.19 0.75 -12.72
CA THR A 32 -5.32 0.01 -13.98
C THR A 32 -5.52 0.94 -15.17
N ASN A 33 -5.11 0.48 -16.33
CA ASN A 33 -5.31 1.21 -17.57
C ASN A 33 -6.53 0.65 -18.29
N TRP A 34 -7.43 1.53 -18.68
CA TRP A 34 -8.55 1.19 -19.54
C TRP A 34 -8.52 2.07 -20.79
N LYS A 35 -8.02 1.50 -21.89
CA LYS A 35 -7.74 2.23 -23.14
C LYS A 35 -6.78 3.42 -22.85
N ARG A 36 -7.25 4.65 -23.10
CA ARG A 36 -6.50 5.90 -22.84
C ARG A 36 -6.79 6.53 -21.47
N LYS A 37 -7.49 5.82 -20.59
CA LYS A 37 -7.86 6.32 -19.26
C LYS A 37 -7.14 5.49 -18.19
N ILE A 38 -6.79 6.17 -17.13
CA ILE A 38 -6.22 5.56 -15.94
C ILE A 38 -7.30 5.55 -14.87
N ILE A 39 -7.50 4.41 -14.26
CA ILE A 39 -8.43 4.20 -13.17
C ILE A 39 -7.62 3.98 -11.90
N LEU A 40 -7.77 4.85 -10.93
CA LEU A 40 -7.32 4.62 -9.56
C LEU A 40 -8.46 3.93 -8.81
N MET A 41 -8.18 2.76 -8.25
CA MET A 41 -9.18 1.90 -7.62
C MET A 41 -8.82 1.61 -6.18
N ILE A 42 -9.83 1.57 -5.31
CA ILE A 42 -9.72 1.08 -3.94
C ILE A 42 -10.66 -0.11 -3.79
N SER A 43 -10.10 -1.22 -3.29
CA SER A 43 -10.82 -2.49 -3.14
C SER A 43 -10.68 -3.01 -1.72
N VAL A 44 -11.74 -3.60 -1.17
CA VAL A 44 -11.67 -4.41 0.05
C VAL A 44 -11.18 -5.81 -0.29
N ILE A 45 -10.20 -6.30 0.45
CA ILE A 45 -9.75 -7.70 0.32
C ILE A 45 -10.63 -8.59 1.18
N TYR A 46 -11.42 -9.42 0.54
CA TYR A 46 -12.30 -10.38 1.20
C TYR A 46 -12.13 -11.77 0.60
N LYS A 47 -11.85 -12.79 1.45
CA LYS A 47 -11.63 -14.18 1.01
C LYS A 47 -10.63 -14.31 -0.16
N LYS A 48 -9.54 -13.53 -0.12
CA LYS A 48 -8.49 -13.45 -1.15
C LYS A 48 -8.93 -12.83 -2.48
N ILE A 49 -10.08 -12.20 -2.53
CA ILE A 49 -10.61 -11.48 -3.70
C ILE A 49 -10.58 -9.98 -3.37
N ALA A 50 -10.16 -9.16 -4.33
CA ALA A 50 -10.24 -7.71 -4.25
C ALA A 50 -11.62 -7.26 -4.78
N ILE A 51 -12.47 -6.77 -3.88
CA ILE A 51 -13.81 -6.26 -4.21
C ILE A 51 -13.72 -4.75 -4.37
N PRO A 52 -13.90 -4.19 -5.58
CA PRO A 52 -13.84 -2.75 -5.80
C PRO A 52 -14.96 -2.04 -5.04
N ILE A 53 -14.60 -1.05 -4.23
CA ILE A 53 -15.54 -0.23 -3.49
C ILE A 53 -15.55 1.23 -3.95
N TYR A 54 -14.46 1.66 -4.58
CA TYR A 54 -14.34 3.01 -5.12
C TYR A 54 -13.38 3.03 -6.30
N PHE A 55 -13.68 3.86 -7.29
CA PHE A 55 -12.74 4.18 -8.35
C PHE A 55 -12.88 5.64 -8.79
N THR A 56 -11.82 6.17 -9.36
CA THR A 56 -11.81 7.48 -10.01
C THR A 56 -10.97 7.44 -11.28
N LEU A 57 -11.42 8.17 -12.28
CA LEU A 57 -10.64 8.34 -13.51
C LEU A 57 -9.63 9.47 -13.31
N LEU A 58 -8.37 9.19 -13.63
CA LEU A 58 -7.33 10.22 -13.62
C LEU A 58 -7.31 10.95 -14.95
N ALA A 59 -7.19 12.28 -14.87
CA ALA A 59 -7.18 13.14 -16.06
C ALA A 59 -5.89 13.08 -16.88
N LYS A 60 -4.83 12.46 -16.33
CA LYS A 60 -3.49 12.36 -16.93
C LYS A 60 -3.11 10.91 -17.21
N LEU A 61 -2.14 10.72 -18.09
CA LEU A 61 -1.43 9.46 -18.26
C LEU A 61 -0.28 9.36 -17.24
N GLY A 62 0.10 8.15 -16.86
CA GLY A 62 1.20 7.89 -15.93
C GLY A 62 0.75 7.57 -14.51
N SER A 63 1.66 7.64 -13.55
CA SER A 63 1.40 7.29 -12.16
C SER A 63 0.51 8.32 -11.46
N SER A 64 -0.28 7.85 -10.51
CA SER A 64 -1.05 8.71 -9.61
C SER A 64 -0.11 9.51 -8.69
N ASN A 65 -0.48 10.72 -8.38
CA ASN A 65 0.25 11.55 -7.43
C ASN A 65 -0.39 11.48 -6.02
N LEU A 66 0.32 12.06 -5.04
CA LEU A 66 -0.14 12.06 -3.66
C LEU A 66 -1.55 12.65 -3.50
N THR A 67 -1.82 13.79 -4.16
CA THR A 67 -3.12 14.48 -4.08
C THR A 67 -4.27 13.61 -4.59
N GLU A 68 -4.04 12.90 -5.69
CA GLU A 68 -5.04 11.96 -6.25
C GLU A 68 -5.28 10.77 -5.32
N GLN A 69 -4.21 10.23 -4.74
CA GLN A 69 -4.26 9.10 -3.81
C GLN A 69 -4.99 9.49 -2.52
N THR A 70 -4.59 10.58 -1.88
CA THR A 70 -5.20 11.06 -0.64
C THR A 70 -6.64 11.48 -0.85
N LYS A 71 -6.97 12.14 -1.98
CA LYS A 71 -8.36 12.48 -2.33
C LYS A 71 -9.25 11.26 -2.48
N ALA A 72 -8.75 10.18 -3.07
CA ALA A 72 -9.49 8.93 -3.19
C ALA A 72 -9.69 8.25 -1.83
N LEU A 73 -8.63 8.14 -1.03
CA LEU A 73 -8.66 7.53 0.30
C LEU A 73 -9.52 8.31 1.29
N SER A 74 -9.48 9.66 1.28
CA SER A 74 -10.30 10.51 2.15
C SER A 74 -11.80 10.28 1.98
N LYS A 75 -12.25 9.85 0.79
CA LYS A 75 -13.66 9.52 0.55
C LYS A 75 -14.06 8.16 1.13
N ILE A 76 -13.12 7.25 1.28
CA ILE A 76 -13.36 5.87 1.67
C ILE A 76 -13.14 5.62 3.16
N ILE A 77 -12.11 6.23 3.76
CA ILE A 77 -11.78 6.05 5.18
C ILE A 77 -12.99 6.23 6.10
N PRO A 78 -13.88 7.23 5.92
CA PRO A 78 -15.05 7.42 6.78
C PRO A 78 -16.03 6.24 6.81
N LEU A 79 -16.10 5.43 5.73
CA LEU A 79 -16.97 4.23 5.68
C LEU A 79 -16.50 3.14 6.68
N PHE A 80 -15.25 3.22 7.12
CA PHE A 80 -14.61 2.23 7.98
C PHE A 80 -14.42 2.69 9.42
N LYS A 81 -15.15 3.72 9.87
CA LYS A 81 -15.00 4.31 11.22
C LYS A 81 -15.10 3.30 12.38
N ASN A 82 -15.81 2.18 12.17
CA ASN A 82 -16.00 1.13 13.16
C ASN A 82 -15.01 -0.05 13.00
N TYR A 83 -14.04 0.06 12.12
CA TYR A 83 -13.10 -1.02 11.79
C TYR A 83 -11.66 -0.51 11.84
N LYS A 84 -10.73 -1.42 12.09
CA LYS A 84 -9.30 -1.16 11.86
C LYS A 84 -8.98 -1.42 10.40
N ILE A 85 -8.41 -0.46 9.70
CA ILE A 85 -8.07 -0.62 8.30
C ILE A 85 -6.56 -0.63 8.08
N VAL A 86 -6.14 -1.46 7.12
CA VAL A 86 -4.76 -1.53 6.63
C VAL A 86 -4.77 -1.25 5.14
N VAL A 87 -4.12 -0.19 4.71
CA VAL A 87 -3.98 0.14 3.28
C VAL A 87 -2.77 -0.60 2.70
N LEU A 88 -3.02 -1.36 1.65
CA LEU A 88 -2.00 -2.10 0.89
C LEU A 88 -1.73 -1.38 -0.43
N GLY A 89 -0.48 -1.05 -0.72
CA GLY A 89 -0.07 -0.44 -1.99
C GLY A 89 1.16 -1.10 -2.57
N ASP A 90 1.17 -1.26 -3.89
CA ASP A 90 2.34 -1.75 -4.61
C ASP A 90 3.44 -0.66 -4.74
N ARG A 91 4.48 -0.91 -5.55
CA ARG A 91 5.61 0.01 -5.76
C ARG A 91 5.23 1.37 -6.34
N GLU A 92 4.08 1.50 -6.99
CA GLU A 92 3.60 2.80 -7.46
C GLU A 92 3.20 3.71 -6.30
N PHE A 93 2.64 3.12 -5.25
CA PHE A 93 2.18 3.81 -4.05
C PHE A 93 3.26 3.92 -2.97
N CYS A 94 4.49 3.54 -3.29
CA CYS A 94 5.65 3.67 -2.41
C CYS A 94 6.00 5.15 -2.24
N SER A 95 5.37 5.80 -1.29
CA SER A 95 5.60 7.20 -0.96
C SER A 95 5.60 7.40 0.54
N VAL A 96 6.73 7.86 1.07
CA VAL A 96 6.81 8.25 2.49
C VAL A 96 5.79 9.32 2.84
N SER A 97 5.46 10.20 1.88
CA SER A 97 4.42 11.21 2.08
C SER A 97 3.01 10.60 2.18
N LEU A 98 2.72 9.55 1.42
CA LEU A 98 1.46 8.80 1.57
C LEU A 98 1.42 8.04 2.89
N ALA A 99 2.52 7.39 3.26
CA ALA A 99 2.64 6.68 4.54
C ALA A 99 2.40 7.61 5.72
N LYS A 100 3.07 8.79 5.74
CA LYS A 100 2.87 9.80 6.77
C LYS A 100 1.41 10.30 6.82
N TRP A 101 0.81 10.56 5.67
CA TRP A 101 -0.58 10.98 5.61
C TRP A 101 -1.54 9.89 6.16
N LEU A 102 -1.31 8.61 5.85
CA LEU A 102 -2.10 7.49 6.41
C LEU A 102 -1.96 7.40 7.92
N ASP A 103 -0.75 7.54 8.44
CA ASP A 103 -0.47 7.57 9.88
C ASP A 103 -1.21 8.73 10.58
N GLU A 104 -1.19 9.94 10.00
CA GLU A 104 -1.95 11.09 10.47
C GLU A 104 -3.48 10.87 10.47
N GLN A 105 -3.97 9.96 9.62
CA GLN A 105 -5.38 9.52 9.63
C GLN A 105 -5.66 8.37 10.60
N GLY A 106 -4.67 7.89 11.35
CA GLY A 106 -4.77 6.71 12.21
C GLY A 106 -4.98 5.40 11.44
N VAL A 107 -4.52 5.33 10.20
CA VAL A 107 -4.68 4.20 9.30
C VAL A 107 -3.39 3.41 9.21
N GLU A 108 -3.44 2.11 9.52
CA GLU A 108 -2.30 1.21 9.30
C GLU A 108 -2.06 1.02 7.79
N PHE A 109 -0.81 0.74 7.41
CA PHE A 109 -0.49 0.54 6.00
C PHE A 109 0.64 -0.48 5.80
N CYS A 110 0.65 -1.06 4.60
CA CYS A 110 1.77 -1.85 4.08
C CYS A 110 2.02 -1.41 2.63
N LEU A 111 3.02 -0.55 2.43
CA LEU A 111 3.39 0.00 1.14
C LEU A 111 4.71 -0.62 0.70
N ARG A 112 4.73 -1.12 -0.54
CA ARG A 112 5.91 -1.80 -1.06
C ARG A 112 7.00 -0.83 -1.45
N LEU A 113 8.14 -0.88 -0.76
CA LEU A 113 9.33 -0.09 -1.08
C LEU A 113 9.97 -0.51 -2.41
N LYS A 114 10.68 0.41 -3.05
CA LYS A 114 11.52 0.11 -4.22
C LYS A 114 12.88 -0.44 -3.74
N LYS A 115 13.48 -1.30 -4.54
CA LYS A 115 14.80 -1.88 -4.22
C LYS A 115 15.91 -0.86 -4.02
N ASN A 116 15.75 0.33 -4.59
CA ASN A 116 16.72 1.44 -4.50
C ASN A 116 16.33 2.45 -3.41
N ASP A 117 15.29 2.20 -2.63
CA ASP A 117 14.99 3.05 -1.48
C ASP A 117 16.02 2.81 -0.37
N PHE A 118 16.34 3.89 0.34
CA PHE A 118 17.31 3.86 1.42
C PHE A 118 16.61 3.64 2.76
N ILE A 119 17.22 2.81 3.58
CA ILE A 119 16.90 2.66 5.00
C ILE A 119 18.15 2.97 5.84
N GLU A 120 17.94 3.55 7.00
CA GLU A 120 18.98 3.74 7.99
C GLU A 120 19.06 2.49 8.86
N LEU A 121 20.24 1.89 8.87
CA LEU A 121 20.59 0.80 9.78
C LEU A 121 21.10 1.33 11.10
N LYS A 122 21.42 0.46 12.04
CA LYS A 122 22.14 0.81 13.26
C LYS A 122 23.42 1.56 12.89
N ASP A 123 23.84 2.48 13.79
CA ASP A 123 25.05 3.31 13.61
C ASP A 123 24.98 4.33 12.47
N HIS A 124 23.77 4.82 12.14
CA HIS A 124 23.53 5.83 11.11
C HIS A 124 24.05 5.47 9.70
N LEU A 125 24.20 4.19 9.43
CA LEU A 125 24.60 3.70 8.12
C LEU A 125 23.38 3.61 7.20
N TRP A 126 23.42 4.37 6.11
CA TRP A 126 22.41 4.32 5.06
C TRP A 126 22.72 3.22 4.05
N CYS A 127 21.76 2.35 3.82
CA CYS A 127 21.89 1.24 2.87
C CYS A 127 20.69 1.22 1.92
N GLU A 128 20.93 0.97 0.63
CA GLU A 128 19.83 0.65 -0.27
C GLU A 128 19.31 -0.76 0.04
N ILE A 129 17.99 -0.96 -0.09
CA ILE A 129 17.37 -2.26 0.21
C ILE A 129 18.00 -3.41 -0.60
N LYS A 130 18.40 -3.16 -1.85
CA LYS A 130 19.08 -4.16 -2.69
C LYS A 130 20.45 -4.60 -2.14
N ASP A 131 21.10 -3.73 -1.36
CA ASP A 131 22.49 -3.94 -0.85
C ASP A 131 22.50 -4.53 0.58
N LEU A 132 21.34 -4.91 1.12
CA LEU A 132 21.21 -5.56 2.44
C LEU A 132 21.84 -6.97 2.52
N GLY A 133 22.47 -7.45 1.44
CA GLY A 133 23.13 -8.77 1.41
C GLY A 133 22.18 -9.95 1.57
N LEU A 134 20.89 -9.77 1.30
CA LEU A 134 19.91 -10.84 1.41
C LEU A 134 20.21 -11.94 0.37
N LYS A 135 20.06 -13.19 0.80
CA LYS A 135 20.16 -14.37 -0.05
C LYS A 135 18.77 -14.92 -0.39
N PRO A 136 18.59 -15.63 -1.51
CA PRO A 136 17.32 -16.25 -1.84
C PRO A 136 16.76 -17.10 -0.69
N GLY A 137 15.55 -16.82 -0.26
CA GLY A 137 14.88 -17.50 0.84
C GLY A 137 15.06 -16.87 2.22
N THR A 138 15.87 -15.80 2.34
CA THR A 138 16.04 -15.07 3.61
C THR A 138 15.02 -13.95 3.76
N SER A 139 14.80 -13.55 5.00
CA SER A 139 13.96 -12.41 5.39
C SER A 139 14.76 -11.49 6.29
N PHE A 140 14.41 -10.21 6.25
CA PHE A 140 14.98 -9.17 7.07
C PHE A 140 13.85 -8.32 7.64
N PHE A 141 13.95 -7.95 8.89
CA PHE A 141 12.99 -7.09 9.58
C PHE A 141 13.72 -6.08 10.45
N VAL A 142 13.32 -4.83 10.33
CA VAL A 142 13.78 -3.73 11.19
C VAL A 142 12.57 -2.99 11.71
N SER A 143 12.49 -2.83 13.02
CA SER A 143 11.53 -1.95 13.68
C SER A 143 12.13 -0.57 13.85
N ASP A 144 11.27 0.44 13.87
CA ASP A 144 11.62 1.85 14.08
C ASP A 144 12.73 2.37 13.13
N ALA A 145 12.66 1.94 11.87
CA ALA A 145 13.60 2.36 10.85
C ALA A 145 13.35 3.78 10.38
N THR A 146 14.43 4.51 10.06
CA THR A 146 14.36 5.73 9.28
C THR A 146 14.40 5.37 7.80
N VAL A 147 13.44 5.87 7.04
CA VAL A 147 13.36 5.61 5.60
C VAL A 147 13.57 6.87 4.79
N THR A 148 14.10 6.70 3.59
CA THR A 148 14.48 7.75 2.63
C THR A 148 15.55 8.72 3.14
N LYS A 149 16.72 8.67 2.52
CA LYS A 149 17.90 9.50 2.87
C LYS A 149 17.62 11.00 2.82
N THR A 150 16.73 11.44 1.94
CA THR A 150 16.40 12.86 1.74
C THR A 150 15.38 13.39 2.75
N LYS A 151 14.37 12.59 3.13
CA LYS A 151 13.30 13.03 4.05
C LYS A 151 13.50 12.56 5.49
N GLN A 152 14.29 11.52 5.70
CA GLN A 152 14.66 10.95 7.01
C GLN A 152 13.46 10.76 7.94
N VAL A 153 12.42 10.07 7.44
CA VAL A 153 11.20 9.84 8.22
C VAL A 153 11.38 8.61 9.10
N LYS A 154 11.21 8.78 10.40
CA LYS A 154 11.38 7.76 11.45
C LYS A 154 10.08 6.98 11.72
N GLY A 155 10.20 5.89 12.47
CA GLY A 155 9.05 5.15 13.00
C GLY A 155 8.49 4.09 12.06
N PHE A 156 9.21 3.69 11.00
CA PHE A 156 8.76 2.67 10.08
C PHE A 156 9.23 1.27 10.49
N ASN A 157 8.33 0.31 10.37
CA ASN A 157 8.70 -1.10 10.37
C ASN A 157 8.96 -1.53 8.93
N VAL A 158 10.17 -2.01 8.64
CA VAL A 158 10.58 -2.44 7.31
C VAL A 158 10.79 -3.94 7.29
N ALA A 159 10.03 -4.63 6.43
CA ALA A 159 10.17 -6.07 6.19
C ALA A 159 10.63 -6.31 4.76
N CYS A 160 11.68 -7.10 4.58
CA CYS A 160 12.17 -7.51 3.28
C CYS A 160 12.26 -9.04 3.23
N LYS A 161 11.85 -9.61 2.12
CA LYS A 161 11.98 -11.04 1.87
C LYS A 161 12.50 -11.28 0.46
N TRP A 162 13.57 -12.04 0.33
CA TRP A 162 14.01 -12.53 -0.96
C TRP A 162 13.35 -13.86 -1.26
N LYS A 163 12.38 -13.85 -2.17
CA LYS A 163 11.66 -15.04 -2.58
C LYS A 163 12.53 -15.85 -3.56
N LYS A 164 12.74 -17.16 -3.28
CA LYS A 164 13.34 -18.06 -4.27
C LYS A 164 12.46 -18.08 -5.52
N ASN A 165 13.06 -17.89 -6.69
CA ASN A 165 12.34 -18.04 -7.93
C ASN A 165 12.27 -19.54 -8.28
N TYR A 166 11.09 -20.12 -8.20
CA TYR A 166 10.86 -21.54 -8.54
C TYR A 166 10.49 -21.77 -10.00
N ARG A 167 10.30 -20.69 -10.77
CA ARG A 167 9.95 -20.79 -12.19
C ARG A 167 11.18 -20.56 -13.05
N GLN A 168 11.57 -21.61 -13.77
CA GLN A 168 12.58 -21.61 -14.84
C GLN A 168 13.99 -21.18 -14.40
N HIS A 169 14.84 -22.12 -14.03
CA HIS A 169 16.31 -22.13 -14.07
C HIS A 169 17.13 -20.81 -14.09
N LYS A 170 16.50 -19.66 -13.91
CA LYS A 170 17.15 -18.35 -13.76
C LYS A 170 17.32 -18.02 -12.29
N ALA A 171 18.34 -18.61 -11.68
CA ALA A 171 18.67 -18.50 -10.26
C ALA A 171 19.10 -17.09 -9.80
N LYS A 172 19.02 -16.06 -10.62
CA LYS A 172 19.69 -14.78 -10.35
C LYS A 172 18.76 -13.60 -9.99
N GLU A 173 17.45 -13.70 -10.11
CA GLU A 173 16.58 -12.58 -9.78
C GLU A 173 15.58 -12.96 -8.67
N GLY A 174 15.96 -12.64 -7.43
CA GLY A 174 15.05 -12.64 -6.29
C GLY A 174 14.11 -11.43 -6.35
N TRP A 175 12.88 -11.60 -5.86
CA TRP A 175 11.93 -10.50 -5.69
C TRP A 175 11.99 -10.04 -4.23
N PHE A 176 12.20 -8.75 -4.02
CA PHE A 176 11.96 -8.11 -2.73
C PHE A 176 10.46 -7.86 -2.57
N ILE A 177 9.91 -8.24 -1.45
CA ILE A 177 8.53 -7.95 -1.07
C ILE A 177 8.59 -7.09 0.17
#